data_55ea069440e6098adbdab3a48ca8b1ae
#
_entry.id   55ea069440e6098adbdab3a48ca8b1ae
#
_cell.length_a   1.000
_cell.length_b   1.000
_cell.length_c   1.000
_cell.angle_alpha   90.00
_cell.angle_beta   90.00
_cell.angle_gamma   90.00
#
_symmetry.space_group_name_H-M   'P 1'
#
loop_
_entity.id
_entity.type
_entity.pdbx_description
1 polymer ?
#
loop_
_entity_poly.entity_id
_entity_poly.type
_entity_poly.pdbx_seq_one_letter_code
_entity_poly.pdbx_strand_id
1 'polypeptide(L)'
;MNKRIEKLAEQAGFHFDEYNEPTARKTEKFAELIIEECVKQCSQEWYDLNNISTEDLDDRGIAIRVGQKAGVLKAQQRIKKHFGIE
;
A
#
# COMPACT_ATOMS: atom_id res chain seq x y z
N MET A 1 5.75 18.39 -2.94
CA MET A 1 6.01 16.92 -2.89
C MET A 1 5.39 16.32 -1.62
N ASN A 2 4.95 15.07 -1.69
CA ASN A 2 4.49 14.32 -0.53
C ASN A 2 5.61 14.24 0.53
N LYS A 3 5.33 14.69 1.74
CA LYS A 3 6.34 14.81 2.80
C LYS A 3 6.98 13.47 3.20
N ARG A 4 6.21 12.39 3.18
CA ARG A 4 6.74 11.05 3.51
C ARG A 4 7.70 10.57 2.44
N ILE A 5 7.34 10.77 1.18
CA ILE A 5 8.18 10.40 0.04
C ILE A 5 9.43 11.26 0.01
N GLU A 6 9.30 12.57 0.24
CA GLU A 6 10.42 13.50 0.31
C GLU A 6 11.44 13.08 1.38
N LYS A 7 10.96 12.75 2.58
CA LYS A 7 11.81 12.32 3.67
C LYS A 7 12.55 11.03 3.36
N LEU A 8 11.87 10.07 2.76
CA LEU A 8 12.49 8.81 2.34
C LEU A 8 13.50 9.03 1.22
N ALA A 9 13.20 9.91 0.28
CA ALA A 9 14.12 10.26 -0.79
C ALA A 9 15.40 10.91 -0.24
N GLU A 10 15.27 11.81 0.72
CA GLU A 10 16.43 12.42 1.39
C GLU A 10 17.30 11.38 2.08
N GLN A 11 16.69 10.41 2.76
CA GLN A 11 17.41 9.29 3.38
C GLN A 11 18.16 8.45 2.37
N ALA A 12 17.62 8.34 1.15
CA ALA A 12 18.25 7.61 0.05
C ALA A 12 19.34 8.42 -0.68
N GLY A 13 19.57 9.67 -0.28
CA GLY A 13 20.61 10.52 -0.84
C GLY A 13 20.15 11.49 -1.92
N PHE A 14 18.84 11.61 -2.16
CA PHE A 14 18.32 12.59 -3.08
C PHE A 14 18.24 13.97 -2.42
N HIS A 15 18.69 14.99 -3.13
CA HIS A 15 18.60 16.38 -2.71
C HIS A 15 17.74 17.15 -3.70
N PHE A 16 16.61 17.65 -3.24
CA PHE A 16 15.69 18.40 -4.07
C PHE A 16 15.75 19.88 -3.70
N ASP A 17 16.06 20.70 -4.68
CA ASP A 17 16.01 22.15 -4.58
C ASP A 17 15.19 22.69 -5.77
N GLU A 18 15.10 24.00 -5.88
CA GLU A 18 14.34 24.62 -6.98
C GLU A 18 14.89 24.29 -8.38
N TYR A 19 16.19 23.97 -8.49
CA TYR A 19 16.80 23.58 -9.76
C TYR A 19 16.49 22.13 -10.13
N ASN A 20 16.15 21.31 -9.14
CA ASN A 20 15.87 19.90 -9.31
C ASN A 20 14.37 19.58 -9.29
N GLU A 21 13.51 20.58 -9.36
CA GLU A 21 12.06 20.39 -9.27
C GLU A 21 11.50 19.36 -10.25
N PRO A 22 11.87 19.36 -11.54
CA PRO A 22 11.39 18.33 -12.47
C PRO A 22 11.82 16.92 -12.06
N THR A 23 13.03 16.75 -11.52
CA THR A 23 13.51 15.47 -11.00
C THR A 23 12.75 15.08 -9.76
N ALA A 24 12.45 16.04 -8.88
CA ALA A 24 11.65 15.82 -7.67
C ALA A 24 10.25 15.31 -8.03
N ARG A 25 9.60 15.90 -9.01
CA ARG A 25 8.26 15.48 -9.48
C ARG A 25 8.27 14.07 -10.05
N LYS A 26 9.27 13.73 -10.84
CA LYS A 26 9.43 12.39 -11.41
C LYS A 26 9.67 11.35 -10.32
N THR A 27 10.49 11.68 -9.34
CA THR A 27 10.76 10.80 -8.20
C THR A 27 9.51 10.58 -7.37
N GLU A 28 8.74 11.63 -7.10
CA GLU A 28 7.48 11.54 -6.39
C GLU A 28 6.49 10.64 -7.14
N LYS A 29 6.34 10.85 -8.45
CA LYS A 29 5.44 10.04 -9.28
C LYS A 29 5.87 8.58 -9.28
N PHE A 30 7.16 8.32 -9.40
CA PHE A 30 7.70 6.96 -9.35
C PHE A 30 7.36 6.29 -8.01
N ALA A 31 7.59 7.00 -6.90
CA ALA A 31 7.29 6.47 -5.57
C ALA A 31 5.79 6.21 -5.39
N GLU A 32 4.92 7.12 -5.84
CA GLU A 32 3.48 6.94 -5.81
C GLU A 32 3.02 5.72 -6.59
N LEU A 33 3.59 5.50 -7.77
CA LEU A 33 3.27 4.33 -8.59
C LEU A 33 3.68 3.03 -7.90
N ILE A 34 4.82 3.00 -7.23
CA ILE A 34 5.25 1.83 -6.44
C ILE A 34 4.26 1.57 -5.31
N ILE A 35 3.86 2.60 -4.60
CA ILE A 35 2.91 2.49 -3.49
C ILE A 35 1.56 1.97 -4.01
N GLU A 36 1.08 2.51 -5.15
CA GLU A 36 -0.15 2.06 -5.78
C GLU A 36 -0.10 0.58 -6.16
N GLU A 37 1.03 0.11 -6.70
CA GLU A 37 1.20 -1.30 -7.00
C GLU A 37 1.17 -2.17 -5.74
N CYS A 38 1.78 -1.72 -4.65
CA CYS A 38 1.71 -2.42 -3.37
C CYS A 38 0.27 -2.50 -2.84
N VAL A 39 -0.47 -1.41 -2.95
CA VAL A 39 -1.88 -1.36 -2.56
C VAL A 39 -2.72 -2.32 -3.40
N LYS A 40 -2.44 -2.40 -4.70
CA LYS A 40 -3.11 -3.35 -5.60
C LYS A 40 -2.85 -4.80 -5.18
N GLN A 41 -1.64 -5.13 -4.76
CA GLN A 41 -1.33 -6.48 -4.28
C GLN A 41 -2.14 -6.82 -3.03
N CYS A 42 -2.34 -5.87 -2.12
CA CYS A 42 -3.21 -6.05 -0.97
C CYS A 42 -4.67 -6.31 -1.41
N SER A 43 -5.16 -5.54 -2.39
CA SER A 43 -6.51 -5.72 -2.94
C SER A 43 -6.66 -7.10 -3.59
N GLN A 44 -5.66 -7.55 -4.34
CA GLN A 44 -5.65 -8.86 -4.98
C GLN A 44 -5.73 -9.98 -3.93
N GLU A 45 -4.94 -9.86 -2.86
CA GLU A 45 -4.97 -10.83 -1.76
C GLU A 45 -6.36 -10.90 -1.11
N TRP A 46 -6.98 -9.75 -0.90
CA TRP A 46 -8.34 -9.68 -0.36
C TRP A 46 -9.33 -10.41 -1.27
N TYR A 47 -9.26 -10.17 -2.59
CA TYR A 47 -10.11 -10.84 -3.57
C TYR A 47 -9.87 -12.33 -3.58
N ASP A 48 -8.62 -12.77 -3.53
CA ASP A 48 -8.26 -14.19 -3.51
C ASP A 48 -8.83 -14.88 -2.27
N LEU A 49 -8.69 -14.25 -1.11
CA LEU A 49 -9.27 -14.76 0.15
C LEU A 49 -10.80 -14.81 0.08
N ASN A 50 -11.41 -13.82 -0.56
CA ASN A 50 -12.87 -13.76 -0.69
C ASN A 50 -13.43 -14.80 -1.64
N ASN A 51 -12.63 -15.25 -2.61
CA ASN A 51 -13.04 -16.24 -3.62
C ASN A 51 -12.76 -17.69 -3.21
N ILE A 52 -12.08 -17.92 -2.10
CA ILE A 52 -11.84 -19.27 -1.60
C ILE A 52 -13.13 -19.78 -0.96
N SER A 53 -13.55 -21.00 -1.36
CA SER A 53 -14.72 -21.64 -0.80
C SER A 53 -14.56 -21.88 0.71
N THR A 54 -15.63 -21.60 1.45
CA THR A 54 -15.70 -21.85 2.90
C THR A 54 -16.66 -23.00 3.22
N GLU A 55 -17.15 -23.72 2.22
CA GLU A 55 -18.16 -24.77 2.41
C GLU A 55 -17.69 -25.88 3.33
N ASP A 56 -16.40 -26.22 3.26
CA ASP A 56 -15.81 -27.31 4.06
C ASP A 56 -15.18 -26.81 5.38
N LEU A 57 -15.36 -25.53 5.71
CA LEU A 57 -14.82 -24.96 6.93
C LEU A 57 -15.83 -24.99 8.06
N ASP A 58 -15.37 -25.31 9.27
CA ASP A 58 -16.15 -25.14 10.48
C ASP A 58 -16.18 -23.66 10.88
N ASP A 59 -16.90 -23.33 11.96
CA ASP A 59 -17.04 -21.96 12.46
C ASP A 59 -15.69 -21.32 12.76
N ARG A 60 -14.74 -22.10 13.29
CA ARG A 60 -13.40 -21.62 13.60
C ARG A 60 -12.61 -21.29 12.31
N GLY A 61 -12.71 -22.15 11.30
CA GLY A 61 -12.08 -21.92 10.01
C GLY A 61 -12.63 -20.68 9.31
N ILE A 62 -13.94 -20.47 9.39
CA ILE A 62 -14.60 -19.28 8.84
C ILE A 62 -14.13 -18.03 9.58
N ALA A 63 -14.04 -18.06 10.91
CA ALA A 63 -13.57 -16.94 11.71
C ALA A 63 -12.13 -16.55 11.36
N ILE A 64 -11.25 -17.53 11.18
CA ILE A 64 -9.86 -17.29 10.76
C ILE A 64 -9.83 -16.60 9.39
N ARG A 65 -10.64 -17.06 8.45
CA ARG A 65 -10.72 -16.47 7.10
C ARG A 65 -11.18 -15.02 7.15
N VAL A 66 -12.20 -14.72 7.93
CA VAL A 66 -12.70 -13.36 8.12
C VAL A 66 -11.61 -12.47 8.72
N GLY A 67 -10.86 -12.99 9.71
CA GLY A 67 -9.74 -12.27 10.30
C GLY A 67 -8.63 -11.97 9.29
N GLN A 68 -8.30 -12.90 8.41
CA GLN A 68 -7.31 -12.71 7.35
C GLN A 68 -7.73 -11.58 6.40
N LYS A 69 -8.98 -11.58 5.94
CA LYS A 69 -9.51 -10.53 5.06
C LYS A 69 -9.49 -9.16 5.74
N ALA A 70 -9.90 -9.09 7.00
CA ALA A 70 -9.87 -7.84 7.76
C ALA A 70 -8.44 -7.33 7.94
N GLY A 71 -7.49 -8.22 8.19
CA GLY A 71 -6.06 -7.88 8.31
C GLY A 71 -5.50 -7.27 7.04
N VAL A 72 -5.81 -7.85 5.88
CA VAL A 72 -5.38 -7.33 4.57
C VAL A 72 -5.92 -5.92 4.33
N LEU A 73 -7.22 -5.70 4.59
CA LEU A 73 -7.84 -4.38 4.44
C LEU A 73 -7.22 -3.36 5.38
N LYS A 74 -6.95 -3.73 6.62
CA LYS A 74 -6.29 -2.85 7.58
C LYS A 74 -4.90 -2.45 7.12
N ALA A 75 -4.11 -3.39 6.63
CA ALA A 75 -2.78 -3.12 6.10
C ALA A 75 -2.83 -2.16 4.92
N GLN A 76 -3.74 -2.39 3.98
CA GLN A 76 -3.95 -1.53 2.81
C GLN A 76 -4.31 -0.10 3.23
N GLN A 77 -5.26 0.05 4.13
CA GLN A 77 -5.69 1.37 4.62
C GLN A 77 -4.57 2.09 5.35
N ARG A 78 -3.78 1.37 6.13
CA ARG A 78 -2.63 1.94 6.85
C ARG A 78 -1.56 2.46 5.90
N ILE A 79 -1.27 1.73 4.82
CA ILE A 79 -0.34 2.15 3.78
C ILE A 79 -0.84 3.45 3.12
N LYS A 80 -2.08 3.48 2.69
CA LYS A 80 -2.69 4.66 2.07
C LYS A 80 -2.64 5.87 2.98
N LYS A 81 -3.02 5.68 4.24
CA LYS A 81 -3.03 6.75 5.24
C LYS A 81 -1.63 7.27 5.53
N HIS A 82 -0.67 6.36 5.66
CA HIS A 82 0.72 6.72 5.95
C HIS A 82 1.31 7.64 4.88
N PHE A 83 1.02 7.35 3.60
CA PHE A 83 1.53 8.12 2.47
C PHE A 83 0.56 9.20 1.98
N GLY A 84 -0.60 9.34 2.60
CA GLY A 84 -1.59 10.34 2.21
C GLY A 84 -2.18 10.13 0.81
N ILE A 85 -2.31 8.87 0.38
CA ILE A 85 -2.83 8.49 -0.95
C ILE A 85 -4.24 7.92 -0.79
N GLU A 86 -5.14 8.71 -0.30
CA GLU A 86 -6.55 8.31 -0.17
C GLU A 86 -7.38 8.82 -1.34
#